data_58bc3672ba1490ca5ba2d0c53ff5628a
#
_entry.id   58bc3672ba1490ca5ba2d0c53ff5628a
#
_cell.length_a   1.000
_cell.length_b   1.000
_cell.length_c   1.000
_cell.angle_alpha   90.00
_cell.angle_beta   90.00
_cell.angle_gamma   90.00
#
_symmetry.space_group_name_H-M   'P 1'
#
loop_
_entity.id
_entity.type
_entity.pdbx_description
1 polymer ?
#
loop_
_entity_poly.entity_id
_entity_poly.type
_entity_poly.pdbx_seq_one_letter_code
_entity_poly.pdbx_strand_id
1 'polypeptide(L)'
;SSQPVARVRAYQQAPGTNLILGDSRLAHFDMQLVDSLTGQPWQNLAFGGASLKETLDLADYILNSGHEVDTLLAEVSFYTLNAGYNTDRFAALEETLNNPLAYCFNLEYNVNALTVAMDTLRGTPDTIESGDWTESDYLADDGTVLPLHRRLYDYTATITPRCRDWSLNTEQLERLRALAERCQTEGVRLIVVL
;
A
#
# COMPACT_ATOMS: atom_id res chain seq x y z
N SER A 1 -8.92 -7.17 -8.34
CA SER A 1 -8.38 -7.54 -7.01
C SER A 1 -8.20 -6.28 -6.19
N SER A 2 -8.41 -6.35 -4.85
CA SER A 2 -8.10 -5.18 -4.03
C SER A 2 -6.59 -4.91 -4.12
N GLN A 3 -6.20 -3.64 -4.21
CA GLN A 3 -4.80 -3.25 -4.30
C GLN A 3 -3.91 -3.87 -3.19
N PRO A 4 -4.35 -3.94 -1.92
CA PRO A 4 -3.58 -4.59 -0.86
C PRO A 4 -3.21 -6.04 -1.17
N VAL A 5 -4.17 -6.82 -1.66
CA VAL A 5 -3.95 -8.24 -2.01
C VAL A 5 -2.93 -8.38 -3.15
N ALA A 6 -3.02 -7.51 -4.16
CA ALA A 6 -2.07 -7.51 -5.28
C ALA A 6 -0.63 -7.22 -4.79
N ARG A 7 -0.47 -6.29 -3.84
CA ARG A 7 0.84 -5.96 -3.25
C ARG A 7 1.43 -7.14 -2.47
N VAL A 8 0.63 -7.80 -1.62
CA VAL A 8 1.08 -8.99 -0.87
C VAL A 8 1.49 -10.10 -1.83
N ARG A 9 0.72 -10.35 -2.89
CA ARG A 9 1.05 -11.36 -3.90
C ARG A 9 2.34 -11.04 -4.64
N ALA A 10 2.53 -9.79 -5.06
CA ALA A 10 3.75 -9.38 -5.72
C ALA A 10 4.98 -9.62 -4.83
N TYR A 11 4.88 -9.30 -3.54
CA TYR A 11 5.93 -9.59 -2.57
C TYR A 11 6.17 -11.10 -2.41
N GLN A 12 5.11 -11.91 -2.30
CA GLN A 12 5.24 -13.37 -2.18
C GLN A 12 5.92 -14.01 -3.39
N GLN A 13 5.63 -13.51 -4.59
CA GLN A 13 6.19 -14.04 -5.84
C GLN A 13 7.65 -13.66 -6.05
N ALA A 14 8.01 -12.45 -5.69
CA ALA A 14 9.37 -11.90 -5.85
C ALA A 14 9.69 -10.94 -4.69
N PRO A 15 10.10 -11.46 -3.53
CA PRO A 15 10.39 -10.61 -2.36
C PRO A 15 11.58 -9.69 -2.62
N GLY A 16 11.37 -8.38 -2.54
CA GLY A 16 12.43 -7.38 -2.52
C GLY A 16 13.03 -7.21 -1.12
N THR A 17 14.20 -6.60 -1.02
CA THR A 17 14.87 -6.32 0.26
C THR A 17 14.72 -4.87 0.70
N ASN A 18 14.47 -3.94 -0.23
CA ASN A 18 14.17 -2.53 0.06
C ASN A 18 12.72 -2.26 -0.32
N LEU A 19 11.89 -1.92 0.65
CA LEU A 19 10.45 -1.92 0.51
C LEU A 19 9.86 -0.55 0.87
N ILE A 20 8.88 -0.11 0.06
CA ILE A 20 8.12 1.11 0.30
C ILE A 20 6.71 0.73 0.74
N LEU A 21 6.28 1.23 1.88
CA LEU A 21 4.97 1.01 2.49
C LEU A 21 4.29 2.35 2.74
N GLY A 22 3.01 2.45 2.44
CA GLY A 22 2.25 3.69 2.65
C GLY A 22 1.02 3.77 1.77
N ASP A 23 0.54 4.97 1.57
CA ASP A 23 -0.68 5.25 0.83
C ASP A 23 -0.42 5.64 -0.65
N SER A 24 -1.45 6.23 -1.29
CA SER A 24 -1.40 6.61 -2.70
C SER A 24 -0.29 7.60 -3.05
N ARG A 25 0.22 8.38 -2.11
CA ARG A 25 1.30 9.35 -2.37
C ARG A 25 2.60 8.64 -2.69
N LEU A 26 2.88 7.52 -2.03
CA LEU A 26 4.05 6.69 -2.33
C LEU A 26 3.77 5.64 -3.41
N ALA A 27 2.51 5.20 -3.56
CA ALA A 27 2.14 4.17 -4.53
C ALA A 27 2.47 4.55 -5.98
N HIS A 28 2.57 5.85 -6.26
CA HIS A 28 2.83 6.41 -7.58
C HIS A 28 4.28 6.85 -7.82
N PHE A 29 5.22 6.44 -6.98
CA PHE A 29 6.63 6.77 -7.21
C PHE A 29 7.13 6.13 -8.50
N ASP A 30 7.88 6.92 -9.26
CA ASP A 30 8.67 6.41 -10.39
C ASP A 30 9.80 5.52 -9.84
N MET A 31 9.60 4.21 -9.93
CA MET A 31 10.53 3.24 -9.36
C MET A 31 11.86 3.19 -10.11
N GLN A 32 11.90 3.53 -11.40
CA GLN A 32 13.16 3.64 -12.14
C GLN A 32 13.99 4.80 -11.62
N LEU A 33 13.34 5.93 -11.30
CA LEU A 33 14.00 7.07 -10.69
C LEU A 33 14.48 6.74 -9.28
N VAL A 34 13.66 6.08 -8.46
CA VAL A 34 14.05 5.66 -7.09
C VAL A 34 15.28 4.75 -7.14
N ASP A 35 15.27 3.74 -7.99
CA ASP A 35 16.38 2.81 -8.14
C ASP A 35 17.66 3.52 -8.63
N SER A 36 17.50 4.45 -9.57
CA SER A 36 18.61 5.26 -10.09
C SER A 36 19.23 6.17 -9.01
N LEU A 37 18.39 6.85 -8.22
CA LEU A 37 18.85 7.78 -7.18
C LEU A 37 19.50 7.07 -5.99
N THR A 38 19.00 5.88 -5.66
CA THR A 38 19.49 5.11 -4.50
C THR A 38 20.59 4.12 -4.83
N GLY A 39 20.75 3.78 -6.12
CA GLY A 39 21.68 2.76 -6.59
C GLY A 39 21.30 1.34 -6.18
N GLN A 40 20.06 1.12 -5.77
CA GLN A 40 19.53 -0.17 -5.30
C GLN A 40 18.11 -0.40 -5.82
N PRO A 41 17.71 -1.66 -6.05
CA PRO A 41 16.33 -1.97 -6.42
C PRO A 41 15.40 -1.80 -5.22
N TRP A 42 14.24 -1.18 -5.47
CA TRP A 42 13.17 -1.01 -4.50
C TRP A 42 11.89 -1.67 -4.99
N GLN A 43 11.13 -2.24 -4.08
CA GLN A 43 9.80 -2.76 -4.35
C GLN A 43 8.74 -1.88 -3.68
N ASN A 44 7.84 -1.33 -4.48
CA ASN A 44 6.77 -0.49 -3.98
C ASN A 44 5.54 -1.33 -3.63
N LEU A 45 5.24 -1.41 -2.34
CA LEU A 45 4.08 -2.11 -1.78
C LEU A 45 3.02 -1.14 -1.24
N ALA A 46 3.21 0.17 -1.41
CA ALA A 46 2.22 1.18 -1.06
C ALA A 46 0.95 1.04 -1.92
N PHE A 47 -0.20 1.41 -1.37
CA PHE A 47 -1.49 1.28 -2.06
C PHE A 47 -2.48 2.36 -1.63
N GLY A 48 -3.41 2.71 -2.53
CA GLY A 48 -4.35 3.81 -2.34
C GLY A 48 -5.15 3.72 -1.05
N GLY A 49 -5.14 4.79 -0.26
CA GLY A 49 -5.91 4.92 0.98
C GLY A 49 -5.48 3.99 2.10
N ALA A 50 -4.23 3.51 2.12
CA ALA A 50 -3.73 2.72 3.22
C ALA A 50 -3.85 3.47 4.55
N SER A 51 -4.37 2.81 5.58
CA SER A 51 -4.31 3.29 6.96
C SER A 51 -2.93 3.02 7.56
N LEU A 52 -2.62 3.66 8.69
CA LEU A 52 -1.40 3.33 9.44
C LEU A 52 -1.44 1.87 9.92
N LYS A 53 -2.61 1.39 10.35
CA LYS A 53 -2.80 -0.02 10.70
C LYS A 53 -2.41 -0.94 9.55
N GLU A 54 -2.92 -0.73 8.36
CA GLU A 54 -2.61 -1.55 7.18
C GLU A 54 -1.13 -1.48 6.80
N THR A 55 -0.51 -0.31 6.91
CA THR A 55 0.93 -0.13 6.67
C THR A 55 1.75 -0.96 7.67
N LEU A 56 1.39 -0.92 8.95
CA LEU A 56 2.08 -1.69 9.99
C LEU A 56 1.79 -3.20 9.91
N ASP A 57 0.57 -3.60 9.56
CA ASP A 57 0.24 -5.00 9.33
C ASP A 57 1.08 -5.60 8.19
N LEU A 58 1.28 -4.82 7.11
CA LEU A 58 2.13 -5.24 6.01
C LEU A 58 3.61 -5.30 6.41
N ALA A 59 4.10 -4.35 7.22
CA ALA A 59 5.45 -4.39 7.76
C ALA A 59 5.68 -5.64 8.62
N ASP A 60 4.75 -5.96 9.52
CA ASP A 60 4.80 -7.17 10.35
C ASP A 60 4.79 -8.44 9.51
N TYR A 61 3.92 -8.49 8.50
CA TYR A 61 3.88 -9.62 7.56
C TYR A 61 5.23 -9.83 6.86
N ILE A 62 5.85 -8.76 6.37
CA ILE A 62 7.14 -8.79 5.69
C ILE A 62 8.24 -9.30 6.64
N LEU A 63 8.33 -8.74 7.83
CA LEU A 63 9.36 -9.13 8.81
C LEU A 63 9.14 -10.56 9.33
N ASN A 64 7.91 -11.08 9.31
CA ASN A 64 7.59 -12.46 9.69
C ASN A 64 7.74 -13.46 8.53
N SER A 65 7.95 -13.00 7.30
CA SER A 65 7.98 -13.85 6.11
C SER A 65 9.21 -14.78 6.03
N GLY A 66 10.27 -14.47 6.78
CA GLY A 66 11.54 -15.19 6.71
C GLY A 66 12.44 -14.77 5.55
N HIS A 67 12.02 -13.80 4.72
CA HIS A 67 12.85 -13.23 3.68
C HIS A 67 13.75 -12.12 4.23
N GLU A 68 14.89 -11.91 3.57
CA GLU A 68 15.81 -10.84 3.91
C GLU A 68 15.19 -9.47 3.67
N VAL A 69 15.33 -8.57 4.64
CA VAL A 69 14.86 -7.18 4.55
C VAL A 69 16.00 -6.26 4.96
N ASP A 70 16.40 -5.38 4.05
CA ASP A 70 17.44 -4.37 4.29
C ASP A 70 16.82 -3.05 4.76
N THR A 71 15.80 -2.59 4.07
CA THR A 71 15.17 -1.29 4.33
C THR A 71 13.65 -1.37 4.23
N LEU A 72 12.98 -0.79 5.22
CA LEU A 72 11.56 -0.43 5.17
C LEU A 72 11.44 1.10 5.15
N LEU A 73 10.82 1.65 4.12
CA LEU A 73 10.38 3.04 4.08
C LEU A 73 8.88 3.04 4.34
N ALA A 74 8.47 3.56 5.47
CA ALA A 74 7.08 3.60 5.91
C ALA A 74 6.55 5.03 5.97
N GLU A 75 5.40 5.27 5.34
CA GLU A 75 4.71 6.54 5.36
C GLU A 75 3.79 6.63 6.57
N VAL A 76 3.86 7.78 7.25
CA VAL A 76 2.98 8.16 8.35
C VAL A 76 2.45 9.54 8.05
N SER A 77 1.18 9.68 7.74
CA SER A 77 0.58 10.98 7.43
C SER A 77 -0.34 11.48 8.54
N PHE A 78 -0.59 12.78 8.53
CA PHE A 78 -1.45 13.40 9.53
C PHE A 78 -2.81 12.71 9.65
N TYR A 79 -3.46 12.39 8.52
CA TYR A 79 -4.77 11.74 8.55
C TYR A 79 -4.69 10.25 8.91
N THR A 80 -3.58 9.57 8.63
CA THR A 80 -3.40 8.16 9.03
C THR A 80 -3.09 8.00 10.53
N LEU A 81 -2.64 9.09 11.18
CA LEU A 81 -2.53 9.17 12.65
C LEU A 81 -3.88 9.40 13.33
N ASN A 82 -4.93 9.72 12.58
CA ASN A 82 -6.27 9.89 13.15
C ASN A 82 -6.88 8.54 13.49
N ALA A 83 -7.29 8.35 14.74
CA ALA A 83 -7.96 7.14 15.19
C ALA A 83 -9.26 6.85 14.44
N GLY A 84 -9.91 7.89 13.89
CA GLY A 84 -11.09 7.73 13.03
C GLY A 84 -10.78 7.20 11.64
N TYR A 85 -9.52 7.18 11.20
CA TYR A 85 -9.07 6.64 9.93
C TYR A 85 -8.34 5.31 10.13
N ASN A 86 -9.11 4.25 10.30
CA ASN A 86 -8.58 2.93 10.67
C ASN A 86 -9.15 1.84 9.77
N THR A 87 -8.98 1.98 8.45
CA THR A 87 -9.36 0.94 7.48
C THR A 87 -8.53 -0.32 7.72
N ASP A 88 -9.15 -1.48 7.51
CA ASP A 88 -8.55 -2.79 7.75
C ASP A 88 -8.98 -3.78 6.66
N ARG A 89 -8.35 -3.66 5.49
CA ARG A 89 -8.60 -4.56 4.36
C ARG A 89 -7.84 -5.87 4.46
N PHE A 90 -6.85 -5.96 5.38
CA PHE A 90 -6.12 -7.20 5.63
C PHE A 90 -6.82 -8.16 6.57
N ALA A 91 -7.77 -7.73 7.40
CA ALA A 91 -8.51 -8.63 8.28
C ALA A 91 -9.18 -9.78 7.50
N ALA A 92 -9.81 -9.48 6.37
CA ALA A 92 -10.38 -10.50 5.49
C ALA A 92 -9.32 -11.38 4.82
N LEU A 93 -8.10 -10.87 4.61
CA LEU A 93 -7.00 -11.63 4.04
C LEU A 93 -6.40 -12.59 5.06
N GLU A 94 -6.23 -12.19 6.32
CA GLU A 94 -5.76 -13.07 7.40
C GLU A 94 -6.73 -14.23 7.63
N GLU A 95 -8.02 -13.97 7.66
CA GLU A 95 -9.05 -15.01 7.75
C GLU A 95 -8.94 -15.99 6.58
N THR A 96 -8.70 -15.48 5.38
CA THR A 96 -8.54 -16.28 4.16
C THR A 96 -7.27 -17.13 4.18
N LEU A 97 -6.15 -16.57 4.64
CA LEU A 97 -4.86 -17.27 4.71
C LEU A 97 -4.85 -18.33 5.81
N ASN A 98 -5.53 -18.09 6.92
CA ASN A 98 -5.62 -19.01 8.05
C ASN A 98 -6.70 -20.09 7.87
N ASN A 99 -7.62 -19.89 6.93
CA ASN A 99 -8.68 -20.86 6.62
C ASN A 99 -8.76 -21.12 5.11
N PRO A 100 -8.01 -22.09 4.58
CA PRO A 100 -8.01 -22.43 3.15
C PRO A 100 -9.39 -22.81 2.59
N LEU A 101 -10.30 -23.28 3.44
CA LEU A 101 -11.67 -23.61 3.02
C LEU A 101 -12.52 -22.34 2.84
N ALA A 102 -12.36 -21.33 3.68
CA ALA A 102 -13.01 -20.03 3.50
C ALA A 102 -12.55 -19.36 2.20
N TYR A 103 -11.29 -19.56 1.83
CA TYR A 103 -10.73 -19.14 0.53
C TYR A 103 -11.50 -19.73 -0.66
N CYS A 104 -11.83 -21.00 -0.62
CA CYS A 104 -12.54 -21.68 -1.70
C CYS A 104 -14.01 -21.24 -1.83
N PHE A 105 -14.60 -20.72 -0.75
CA PHE A 105 -16.00 -20.28 -0.71
C PHE A 105 -16.20 -18.77 -0.83
N ASN A 106 -15.14 -17.97 -0.83
CA ASN A 106 -15.23 -16.54 -1.05
C ASN A 106 -15.45 -16.27 -2.55
N LEU A 107 -16.69 -15.96 -2.93
CA LEU A 107 -17.12 -15.78 -4.32
C LEU A 107 -16.33 -14.66 -5.01
N GLU A 108 -16.05 -13.57 -4.33
CA GLU A 108 -15.29 -12.42 -4.85
C GLU A 108 -13.84 -12.82 -5.16
N TYR A 109 -13.26 -13.62 -4.30
CA TYR A 109 -11.91 -14.14 -4.49
C TYR A 109 -11.82 -15.14 -5.65
N ASN A 110 -12.81 -16.01 -5.81
CA ASN A 110 -12.88 -16.99 -6.89
C ASN A 110 -13.10 -16.31 -8.26
N VAL A 111 -13.91 -15.25 -8.32
CA VAL A 111 -14.09 -14.46 -9.54
C VAL A 111 -12.78 -13.77 -9.91
N ASN A 112 -12.08 -13.18 -8.96
CA ASN A 112 -10.79 -12.53 -9.19
C ASN A 112 -9.70 -13.56 -9.58
N ALA A 113 -9.65 -14.73 -8.95
CA ALA A 113 -8.73 -15.80 -9.31
C ALA A 113 -9.01 -16.34 -10.71
N LEU A 114 -10.27 -16.47 -11.10
CA LEU A 114 -10.66 -16.86 -12.44
C LEU A 114 -10.29 -15.81 -13.49
N THR A 115 -10.47 -14.52 -13.17
CA THR A 115 -10.08 -13.41 -14.04
C THR A 115 -8.56 -13.39 -14.25
N VAL A 116 -7.77 -13.52 -13.16
CA VAL A 116 -6.30 -13.60 -13.25
C VAL A 116 -5.86 -14.83 -14.05
N ALA A 117 -6.48 -15.98 -13.85
CA ALA A 117 -6.16 -17.18 -14.60
C ALA A 117 -6.50 -17.02 -16.11
N MET A 118 -7.61 -16.37 -16.42
CA MET A 118 -8.01 -16.09 -17.80
C MET A 118 -7.08 -15.06 -18.47
N ASP A 119 -6.65 -14.04 -17.75
CA ASP A 119 -5.71 -13.01 -18.24
C ASP A 119 -4.31 -13.61 -18.44
N THR A 120 -3.86 -14.49 -17.56
CA THR A 120 -2.62 -15.25 -17.71
C THR A 120 -2.66 -16.16 -18.94
N LEU A 121 -3.79 -16.82 -19.19
CA LEU A 121 -4.00 -17.66 -20.39
C LEU A 121 -4.08 -16.84 -21.68
N ARG A 122 -4.51 -15.59 -21.60
CA ARG A 122 -4.55 -14.65 -22.73
C ARG A 122 -3.22 -13.98 -23.01
N GLY A 123 -2.20 -14.21 -22.18
CA GLY A 123 -0.86 -13.62 -22.35
C GLY A 123 -0.83 -12.10 -22.13
N THR A 124 -1.87 -11.54 -21.51
CA THR A 124 -1.78 -10.18 -20.99
C THR A 124 -0.93 -10.23 -19.70
N PRO A 125 0.25 -9.60 -19.68
CA PRO A 125 0.99 -9.51 -18.44
C PRO A 125 0.10 -8.81 -17.42
N ASP A 126 0.07 -9.32 -16.17
CA ASP A 126 -0.38 -8.56 -15.02
C ASP A 126 0.55 -7.33 -14.93
N THR A 127 0.27 -6.32 -15.72
CA THR A 127 0.81 -5.00 -15.47
C THR A 127 0.18 -4.60 -14.15
N ILE A 128 0.91 -4.81 -13.06
CA ILE A 128 0.78 -3.94 -11.92
C ILE A 128 1.07 -2.58 -12.54
N GLU A 129 0.00 -1.87 -12.88
CA GLU A 129 0.14 -0.49 -13.28
C GLU A 129 0.94 0.15 -12.14
N SER A 130 2.22 0.38 -12.38
CA SER A 130 2.92 1.41 -11.67
C SER A 130 2.02 2.60 -11.89
N GLY A 131 1.32 3.03 -10.84
CA GLY A 131 0.31 4.07 -11.02
C GLY A 131 1.01 5.38 -11.30
N ASP A 132 1.55 5.48 -12.50
CA ASP A 132 1.94 6.76 -13.06
C ASP A 132 0.68 7.60 -13.03
N TRP A 133 0.77 8.72 -12.33
CA TRP A 133 -0.20 9.78 -12.46
C TRP A 133 -0.29 10.10 -13.95
N THR A 134 -1.25 9.47 -14.61
CA THR A 134 -1.48 9.77 -16.02
C THR A 134 -2.08 11.17 -16.07
N GLU A 135 -1.78 11.92 -17.10
CA GLU A 135 -2.41 13.23 -17.34
C GLU A 135 -3.94 13.14 -17.22
N SER A 136 -4.52 11.96 -17.45
CA SER A 136 -5.95 11.68 -17.31
C SER A 136 -6.52 11.96 -15.90
N ASP A 137 -5.75 11.85 -14.83
CA ASP A 137 -6.22 12.14 -13.48
C ASP A 137 -6.46 13.63 -13.23
N TYR A 138 -5.98 14.46 -14.14
CA TYR A 138 -6.13 15.92 -14.10
C TYR A 138 -6.97 16.47 -15.25
N LEU A 139 -7.56 15.58 -16.06
CA LEU A 139 -8.39 15.97 -17.18
C LEU A 139 -9.87 16.01 -16.77
N ALA A 140 -10.59 17.01 -17.27
CA ALA A 140 -12.03 17.00 -17.29
C ALA A 140 -12.54 16.01 -18.35
N ASP A 141 -13.85 15.67 -18.31
CA ASP A 141 -14.48 14.75 -19.26
C ASP A 141 -14.31 15.19 -20.74
N ASP A 142 -14.06 16.47 -20.98
CA ASP A 142 -13.80 17.04 -22.32
C ASP A 142 -12.30 17.00 -22.73
N GLY A 143 -11.44 16.43 -21.91
CA GLY A 143 -10.00 16.34 -22.14
C GLY A 143 -9.21 17.60 -21.82
N THR A 144 -9.83 18.62 -21.22
CA THR A 144 -9.10 19.82 -20.77
C THR A 144 -8.48 19.61 -19.39
N VAL A 145 -7.30 20.23 -19.16
CA VAL A 145 -6.61 20.14 -17.86
C VAL A 145 -7.42 20.92 -16.81
N LEU A 146 -7.79 20.24 -15.73
CA LEU A 146 -8.49 20.86 -14.61
C LEU A 146 -7.64 21.98 -13.99
N PRO A 147 -8.21 23.17 -13.75
CA PRO A 147 -7.50 24.26 -13.08
C PRO A 147 -6.98 23.84 -11.70
N LEU A 148 -5.82 24.36 -11.30
CA LEU A 148 -5.18 24.03 -10.03
C LEU A 148 -6.13 24.19 -8.83
N HIS A 149 -6.92 25.27 -8.80
CA HIS A 149 -7.86 25.50 -7.70
C HIS A 149 -8.95 24.41 -7.61
N ARG A 150 -9.38 23.85 -8.75
CA ARG A 150 -10.35 22.75 -8.78
C ARG A 150 -9.73 21.47 -8.24
N ARG A 151 -8.52 21.15 -8.67
CA ARG A 151 -7.76 20.00 -8.19
C ARG A 151 -7.51 20.06 -6.68
N LEU A 152 -7.14 21.23 -6.18
CA LEU A 152 -6.96 21.47 -4.75
C LEU A 152 -8.26 21.34 -3.97
N TYR A 153 -9.37 21.82 -4.53
CA TYR A 153 -10.69 21.68 -3.92
C TYR A 153 -11.10 20.18 -3.81
N ASP A 154 -10.96 19.43 -4.90
CA ASP A 154 -11.32 18.01 -4.93
C ASP A 154 -10.42 17.20 -3.98
N TYR A 155 -9.13 17.49 -3.94
CA TYR A 155 -8.21 16.90 -2.96
C TYR A 155 -8.61 17.23 -1.52
N THR A 156 -8.91 18.47 -1.24
CA THR A 156 -9.36 18.93 0.09
C THR A 156 -10.67 18.24 0.48
N ALA A 157 -11.62 18.12 -0.43
CA ALA A 157 -12.88 17.42 -0.20
C ALA A 157 -12.67 15.94 0.14
N THR A 158 -11.64 15.31 -0.40
CA THR A 158 -11.27 13.92 -0.11
C THR A 158 -10.59 13.78 1.25
N ILE A 159 -9.69 14.71 1.61
CA ILE A 159 -8.89 14.63 2.83
C ILE A 159 -9.66 15.14 4.06
N THR A 160 -10.47 16.18 3.92
CA THR A 160 -11.20 16.78 5.05
C THR A 160 -12.02 15.78 5.88
N PRO A 161 -12.80 14.85 5.28
CA PRO A 161 -13.51 13.84 6.07
C PRO A 161 -12.60 12.93 6.88
N ARG A 162 -11.38 12.67 6.40
CA ARG A 162 -10.39 11.83 7.08
C ARG A 162 -9.73 12.53 8.28
N CYS A 163 -9.88 13.85 8.37
CA CYS A 163 -9.34 14.68 9.45
C CYS A 163 -10.42 15.18 10.41
N ARG A 164 -11.70 14.80 10.21
CA ARG A 164 -12.78 15.17 11.13
C ARG A 164 -12.59 14.48 12.47
N ASP A 165 -12.99 15.19 13.55
CA ASP A 165 -12.95 14.66 14.92
C ASP A 165 -11.60 14.01 15.21
N TRP A 166 -10.51 14.66 14.75
CA TRP A 166 -9.18 14.10 14.80
C TRP A 166 -8.75 13.83 16.24
N SER A 167 -8.36 12.60 16.48
CA SER A 167 -7.71 12.19 17.72
C SER A 167 -6.54 11.27 17.38
N LEU A 168 -5.47 11.36 18.16
CA LEU A 168 -4.27 10.55 17.93
C LEU A 168 -4.57 9.07 18.13
N ASN A 169 -4.24 8.27 17.13
CA ASN A 169 -4.30 6.80 17.22
C ASN A 169 -3.08 6.29 18.03
N THR A 170 -3.24 6.27 19.34
CA THR A 170 -2.15 5.88 20.26
C THR A 170 -1.77 4.41 20.10
N GLU A 171 -2.71 3.52 19.77
CA GLU A 171 -2.45 2.11 19.52
C GLU A 171 -1.48 1.93 18.34
N GLN A 172 -1.78 2.56 17.20
CA GLN A 172 -0.93 2.45 16.03
C GLN A 172 0.42 3.17 16.22
N LEU A 173 0.46 4.23 17.01
CA LEU A 173 1.72 4.89 17.37
C LEU A 173 2.63 3.99 18.21
N GLU A 174 2.08 3.26 19.17
CA GLU A 174 2.84 2.26 19.94
C GLU A 174 3.31 1.09 19.07
N ARG A 175 2.49 0.65 18.11
CA ARG A 175 2.91 -0.34 17.12
C ARG A 175 4.06 0.16 16.23
N LEU A 176 4.03 1.43 15.83
CA LEU A 176 5.13 2.04 15.08
C LEU A 176 6.42 2.07 15.91
N ARG A 177 6.31 2.37 17.19
CA ARG A 177 7.45 2.31 18.12
C ARG A 177 8.01 0.89 18.21
N ALA A 178 7.14 -0.11 18.40
CA ALA A 178 7.54 -1.51 18.47
C ALA A 178 8.19 -1.97 17.16
N LEU A 179 7.68 -1.51 16.01
CA LEU A 179 8.30 -1.76 14.70
C LEU A 179 9.71 -1.19 14.64
N ALA A 180 9.92 0.06 15.12
CA ALA A 180 11.24 0.69 15.12
C ALA A 180 12.25 -0.08 16.00
N GLU A 181 11.82 -0.52 17.18
CA GLU A 181 12.64 -1.33 18.10
C GLU A 181 12.98 -2.69 17.46
N ARG A 182 12.00 -3.34 16.82
CA ARG A 182 12.20 -4.59 16.10
C ARG A 182 13.18 -4.44 14.94
N CYS A 183 13.01 -3.42 14.11
CA CYS A 183 13.93 -3.14 13.01
C CYS A 183 15.36 -2.91 13.51
N GLN A 184 15.53 -2.16 14.60
CA GLN A 184 16.83 -1.95 15.21
C GLN A 184 17.47 -3.28 15.67
N THR A 185 16.69 -4.15 16.30
CA THR A 185 17.15 -5.45 16.82
C THR A 185 17.53 -6.40 15.67
N GLU A 186 16.76 -6.39 14.60
CA GLU A 186 16.95 -7.29 13.44
C GLU A 186 17.89 -6.72 12.38
N GLY A 187 18.43 -5.51 12.58
CA GLY A 187 19.35 -4.88 11.64
C GLY A 187 18.69 -4.35 10.38
N VAL A 188 17.38 -4.11 10.41
CA VAL A 188 16.59 -3.52 9.32
C VAL A 188 16.62 -2.00 9.43
N ARG A 189 16.95 -1.31 8.34
CA ARG A 189 16.88 0.15 8.27
C ARG A 189 15.42 0.60 8.12
N LEU A 190 14.87 1.28 9.13
CA LEU A 190 13.54 1.90 9.07
C LEU A 190 13.68 3.38 8.71
N ILE A 191 13.00 3.81 7.65
CA ILE A 191 12.85 5.21 7.24
C ILE A 191 11.38 5.57 7.38
N VAL A 192 11.07 6.53 8.23
CA VAL A 192 9.70 7.05 8.38
C VAL A 192 9.62 8.38 7.65
N VAL A 193 8.64 8.52 6.76
CA VAL A 193 8.34 9.75 6.01
C VAL A 193 6.97 10.28 6.40
N LEU A 194 6.84 11.61 6.50
CA LEU A 194 5.62 12.33 6.87
C LEU A 194 4.98 12.99 5.66
#